data_90aea95188221bddda044460f00d72c7
#
_entry.id   90aea95188221bddda044460f00d72c7
#
_cell.length_a   1.000
_cell.length_b   1.000
_cell.length_c   1.000
_cell.angle_alpha   90.00
_cell.angle_beta   90.00
_cell.angle_gamma   90.00
#
_symmetry.space_group_name_H-M   'P 1'
#
loop_
_entity.id
_entity.type
_entity.pdbx_description
1 polymer ?
#
loop_
_entity_poly.entity_id
_entity_poly.type
_entity_poly.pdbx_seq_one_letter_code
_entity_poly.pdbx_strand_id
1 'polypeptide(L)'
;MDFESDNFGVFASSRRSTRDFLPTPIPDEIIEEIIADGLTSPSWSNTRPIRVAVAKGDVRERLSKEFLLRWEAIKGARSGWLGKIKAVLKRKGLPTSNWIITRPYHKDFLERTQNQGRDFYSHIGVDRDDNKARNESWARNYDFFGAPVELFVFTHKSLGKYSASDAGLFMQNLILSAHSKGCLLYTSDA
;
A
#
# COMPACT_ATOMS: atom_id res chain seq x y z
N MET A 1 -12.26 0.27 29.60
CA MET A 1 -10.84 0.69 29.43
C MET A 1 -10.86 2.21 29.43
N ASP A 2 -10.47 2.83 30.54
CA ASP A 2 -10.38 4.28 30.59
C ASP A 2 -9.22 4.70 29.69
N PHE A 3 -9.55 5.41 28.61
CA PHE A 3 -8.58 5.90 27.64
C PHE A 3 -7.93 7.14 28.26
N GLU A 4 -6.81 6.97 28.96
CA GLU A 4 -5.99 8.12 29.34
C GLU A 4 -5.36 8.72 28.07
N SER A 5 -5.55 10.01 27.86
CA SER A 5 -5.07 10.73 26.66
C SER A 5 -3.57 10.55 26.40
N ASP A 6 -2.79 10.36 27.44
CA ASP A 6 -1.34 10.18 27.39
C ASP A 6 -0.91 8.85 26.77
N ASN A 7 -1.79 7.85 26.77
CA ASN A 7 -1.52 6.54 26.18
C ASN A 7 -1.70 6.52 24.65
N PHE A 8 -2.55 7.39 24.08
CA PHE A 8 -2.79 7.41 22.64
C PHE A 8 -1.55 7.84 21.85
N GLY A 9 -0.82 8.85 22.31
CA GLY A 9 0.41 9.31 21.64
C GLY A 9 1.46 8.21 21.57
N VAL A 10 1.67 7.49 22.67
CA VAL A 10 2.58 6.33 22.76
C VAL A 10 2.13 5.23 21.81
N PHE A 11 0.85 4.86 21.85
CA PHE A 11 0.27 3.84 20.98
C PHE A 11 0.40 4.19 19.50
N ALA A 12 -0.03 5.38 19.08
CA ALA A 12 0.01 5.80 17.70
C ALA A 12 1.46 5.89 17.15
N SER A 13 2.42 6.33 18.00
CA SER A 13 3.83 6.43 17.61
C SER A 13 4.56 5.09 17.59
N SER A 14 4.03 4.06 18.25
CA SER A 14 4.63 2.72 18.25
C SER A 14 4.41 1.95 16.95
N ARG A 15 3.41 2.34 16.16
CA ARG A 15 3.13 1.70 14.86
C ARG A 15 4.32 1.85 13.89
N ARG A 16 4.59 0.81 13.13
CA ARG A 16 5.62 0.77 12.09
C ARG A 16 5.04 0.19 10.79
N SER A 17 5.64 0.55 9.66
CA SER A 17 5.37 -0.09 8.36
C SER A 17 6.17 -1.38 8.26
N THR A 18 5.47 -2.52 8.23
CA THR A 18 6.07 -3.85 8.16
C THR A 18 6.11 -4.31 6.70
N ARG A 19 7.25 -4.87 6.26
CA ARG A 19 7.46 -5.34 4.89
C ARG A 19 7.96 -6.79 4.85
N ASP A 20 7.55 -7.56 5.82
CA ASP A 20 7.75 -9.00 5.88
C ASP A 20 6.73 -9.60 6.84
N PHE A 21 5.86 -10.47 6.35
CA PHE A 21 4.74 -10.99 7.11
C PHE A 21 4.81 -12.51 7.22
N LEU A 22 4.35 -13.01 8.35
CA LEU A 22 4.13 -14.44 8.55
C LEU A 22 2.90 -14.88 7.74
N PRO A 23 2.89 -16.11 7.21
CA PRO A 23 1.74 -16.64 6.47
C PRO A 23 0.58 -17.06 7.39
N THR A 24 0.64 -16.72 8.67
CA THR A 24 -0.37 -17.10 9.68
C THR A 24 -1.72 -16.48 9.34
N PRO A 25 -2.78 -17.28 9.16
CA PRO A 25 -4.10 -16.76 8.86
C PRO A 25 -4.60 -15.82 9.97
N ILE A 26 -5.33 -14.80 9.58
CA ILE A 26 -6.03 -13.88 10.50
C ILE A 26 -7.50 -14.34 10.55
N PRO A 27 -8.10 -14.52 11.74
CA PRO A 27 -9.51 -14.83 11.89
C PRO A 27 -10.41 -13.80 11.21
N ASP A 28 -11.50 -14.24 10.60
CA ASP A 28 -12.41 -13.35 9.87
C ASP A 28 -13.04 -12.31 10.79
N GLU A 29 -13.34 -12.69 12.01
CA GLU A 29 -13.90 -11.81 13.04
C GLU A 29 -12.98 -10.62 13.32
N ILE A 30 -11.67 -10.86 13.37
CA ILE A 30 -10.68 -9.79 13.58
C ILE A 30 -10.63 -8.85 12.37
N ILE A 31 -10.71 -9.40 11.15
CA ILE A 31 -10.73 -8.60 9.92
C ILE A 31 -12.00 -7.74 9.87
N GLU A 32 -13.15 -8.31 10.21
CA GLU A 32 -14.43 -7.62 10.25
C GLU A 32 -14.43 -6.49 11.29
N GLU A 33 -13.92 -6.74 12.49
CA GLU A 33 -13.75 -5.72 13.53
C GLU A 33 -12.86 -4.57 13.06
N ILE A 34 -11.70 -4.86 12.46
CA ILE A 34 -10.78 -3.85 11.93
C ILE A 34 -11.48 -2.97 10.87
N ILE A 35 -12.25 -3.58 9.98
CA ILE A 35 -13.00 -2.86 8.96
C ILE A 35 -14.12 -2.01 9.61
N ALA A 36 -14.83 -2.56 10.57
CA ALA A 36 -15.90 -1.85 11.29
C ALA A 36 -15.35 -0.62 12.01
N ASP A 37 -14.21 -0.75 12.70
CA ASP A 37 -13.52 0.38 13.35
C ASP A 37 -13.10 1.44 12.33
N GLY A 38 -12.57 1.01 11.18
CA GLY A 38 -12.26 1.91 10.07
C GLY A 38 -13.47 2.71 9.60
N LEU A 39 -14.64 2.07 9.49
CA LEU A 39 -15.89 2.67 9.04
C LEU A 39 -16.50 3.67 10.04
N THR A 40 -15.99 3.78 11.28
CA THR A 40 -16.37 4.84 12.22
C THR A 40 -15.82 6.20 11.82
N SER A 41 -14.86 6.27 10.91
CA SER A 41 -14.26 7.52 10.46
C SER A 41 -15.31 8.47 9.87
N PRO A 42 -15.16 9.79 10.08
CA PRO A 42 -16.04 10.76 9.46
C PRO A 42 -15.84 10.78 7.93
N SER A 43 -16.86 11.26 7.21
CA SER A 43 -16.75 11.50 5.77
C SER A 43 -17.41 12.81 5.38
N TRP A 44 -16.99 13.38 4.26
CA TRP A 44 -17.57 14.62 3.74
C TRP A 44 -19.08 14.46 3.53
N SER A 45 -19.85 15.35 4.12
CA SER A 45 -21.33 15.32 4.11
C SER A 45 -21.92 13.98 4.56
N ASN A 46 -21.20 13.22 5.37
CA ASN A 46 -21.59 11.89 5.85
C ASN A 46 -21.95 10.91 4.71
N THR A 47 -21.27 11.03 3.56
CA THR A 47 -21.55 10.21 2.37
C THR A 47 -21.12 8.76 2.49
N ARG A 48 -20.22 8.45 3.43
CA ARG A 48 -19.67 7.11 3.71
C ARG A 48 -19.28 6.35 2.43
N PRO A 49 -18.35 6.90 1.63
CA PRO A 49 -18.11 6.44 0.25
C PRO A 49 -17.31 5.16 0.16
N ILE A 50 -16.81 4.66 1.30
CA ILE A 50 -15.84 3.57 1.35
C ILE A 50 -16.50 2.21 1.03
N ARG A 51 -15.81 1.44 0.20
CA ARG A 51 -16.04 0.01 -0.01
C ARG A 51 -14.72 -0.72 0.17
N VAL A 52 -14.75 -1.86 0.82
CA VAL A 52 -13.57 -2.68 1.07
C VAL A 52 -13.78 -4.05 0.43
N ALA A 53 -12.79 -4.50 -0.32
CA ALA A 53 -12.71 -5.90 -0.73
C ALA A 53 -11.55 -6.56 0.02
N VAL A 54 -11.82 -7.75 0.55
CA VAL A 54 -10.85 -8.56 1.28
C VAL A 54 -10.38 -9.69 0.38
N ALA A 55 -9.06 -9.80 0.18
CA ALA A 55 -8.44 -10.90 -0.54
C ALA A 55 -7.60 -11.73 0.41
N LYS A 56 -7.88 -13.03 0.49
CA LYS A 56 -7.16 -14.04 1.27
C LYS A 56 -7.12 -15.38 0.52
N GLY A 57 -6.24 -16.29 0.93
CA GLY A 57 -6.11 -17.60 0.31
C GLY A 57 -5.90 -17.52 -1.20
N ASP A 58 -6.59 -18.37 -1.95
CA ASP A 58 -6.48 -18.49 -3.41
C ASP A 58 -6.75 -17.16 -4.16
N VAL A 59 -7.62 -16.31 -3.62
CA VAL A 59 -7.93 -15.00 -4.24
C VAL A 59 -6.70 -14.10 -4.14
N ARG A 60 -6.09 -14.01 -2.96
CA ARG A 60 -4.86 -13.24 -2.72
C ARG A 60 -3.72 -13.75 -3.63
N GLU A 61 -3.54 -15.07 -3.72
CA GLU A 61 -2.49 -15.67 -4.55
C GLU A 61 -2.67 -15.37 -6.04
N ARG A 62 -3.89 -15.44 -6.55
CA ARG A 62 -4.19 -15.09 -7.95
C ARG A 62 -3.90 -13.62 -8.23
N LEU A 63 -4.28 -12.72 -7.31
CA LEU A 63 -4.00 -11.30 -7.45
C LEU A 63 -2.50 -11.02 -7.44
N SER A 64 -1.75 -11.63 -6.53
CA SER A 64 -0.28 -11.52 -6.49
C SER A 64 0.34 -11.95 -7.82
N LYS A 65 -0.03 -13.11 -8.35
CA LYS A 65 0.46 -13.61 -9.65
C LYS A 65 0.18 -12.61 -10.78
N GLU A 66 -1.04 -12.07 -10.85
CA GLU A 66 -1.40 -11.09 -11.88
C GLU A 66 -0.62 -9.78 -11.73
N PHE A 67 -0.41 -9.30 -10.51
CA PHE A 67 0.36 -8.09 -10.25
C PHE A 67 1.84 -8.27 -10.59
N LEU A 68 2.42 -9.41 -10.24
CA LEU A 68 3.80 -9.74 -10.60
C LEU A 68 3.98 -9.84 -12.12
N LEU A 69 3.04 -10.44 -12.85
CA LEU A 69 3.07 -10.47 -14.32
C LEU A 69 3.02 -9.05 -14.91
N ARG A 70 2.23 -8.15 -14.33
CA ARG A 70 2.18 -6.74 -14.75
C ARG A 70 3.48 -6.01 -14.42
N TRP A 71 4.07 -6.27 -13.26
CA TRP A 71 5.37 -5.73 -12.89
C TRP A 71 6.47 -6.14 -13.88
N GLU A 72 6.53 -7.42 -14.26
CA GLU A 72 7.47 -7.88 -15.29
C GLU A 72 7.26 -7.14 -16.64
N ALA A 73 6.03 -6.92 -17.03
CA ALA A 73 5.73 -6.13 -18.23
C ALA A 73 6.21 -4.66 -18.12
N ILE A 74 6.08 -4.04 -16.94
CA ILE A 74 6.57 -2.68 -16.68
C ILE A 74 8.09 -2.63 -16.73
N LYS A 75 8.79 -3.60 -16.12
CA LYS A 75 10.25 -3.71 -16.21
C LYS A 75 10.71 -3.82 -17.66
N GLY A 76 10.05 -4.68 -18.43
CA GLY A 76 10.31 -4.83 -19.87
C GLY A 76 10.10 -3.53 -20.65
N ALA A 77 9.06 -2.76 -20.32
CA ALA A 77 8.81 -1.46 -20.96
C ALA A 77 9.87 -0.40 -20.60
N ARG A 78 10.50 -0.50 -19.43
CA ARG A 78 11.57 0.40 -18.97
C ARG A 78 12.95 0.03 -19.50
N SER A 79 13.14 -1.15 -20.08
CA SER A 79 14.45 -1.66 -20.54
C SER A 79 15.01 -1.01 -21.81
N GLY A 80 14.51 0.16 -22.22
CA GLY A 80 14.98 0.92 -23.38
C GLY A 80 13.90 1.17 -24.42
N TRP A 81 14.31 1.72 -25.60
CA TRP A 81 13.36 2.12 -26.64
C TRP A 81 12.61 0.94 -27.27
N LEU A 82 13.27 -0.19 -27.48
CA LEU A 82 12.64 -1.42 -27.99
C LEU A 82 11.60 -1.97 -26.99
N GLY A 83 11.89 -1.89 -25.70
CA GLY A 83 10.94 -2.27 -24.65
C GLY A 83 9.69 -1.40 -24.66
N LYS A 84 9.85 -0.09 -24.85
CA LYS A 84 8.74 0.87 -24.98
C LYS A 84 7.86 0.56 -26.20
N ILE A 85 8.45 0.32 -27.37
CA ILE A 85 7.71 -0.05 -28.58
C ILE A 85 6.91 -1.33 -28.34
N LYS A 86 7.54 -2.36 -27.75
CA LYS A 86 6.88 -3.65 -27.44
C LYS A 86 5.72 -3.48 -26.45
N ALA A 87 5.86 -2.61 -25.46
CA ALA A 87 4.81 -2.29 -24.49
C ALA A 87 3.60 -1.62 -25.14
N VAL A 88 3.84 -0.65 -26.04
CA VAL A 88 2.79 0.04 -26.80
C VAL A 88 2.06 -0.93 -27.71
N LEU A 89 2.79 -1.74 -28.51
CA LEU A 89 2.18 -2.71 -29.43
C LEU A 89 1.35 -3.77 -28.71
N LYS A 90 1.83 -4.25 -27.56
CA LYS A 90 1.12 -5.26 -26.75
C LYS A 90 0.11 -4.68 -25.77
N ARG A 91 0.02 -3.36 -25.66
CA ARG A 91 -0.77 -2.65 -24.64
C ARG A 91 -0.52 -3.17 -23.20
N LYS A 92 0.70 -3.61 -22.89
CA LYS A 92 1.12 -4.14 -21.59
C LYS A 92 2.27 -3.29 -21.04
N GLY A 93 2.25 -3.07 -19.72
CA GLY A 93 3.26 -2.27 -19.02
C GLY A 93 3.09 -0.76 -19.18
N LEU A 94 1.94 -0.29 -19.67
CA LEU A 94 1.58 1.12 -19.73
C LEU A 94 0.90 1.54 -18.39
N PRO A 95 1.11 2.80 -17.96
CA PRO A 95 0.42 3.32 -16.80
C PRO A 95 -1.10 3.28 -16.99
N THR A 96 -1.83 2.79 -15.98
CA THR A 96 -3.29 2.76 -15.98
C THR A 96 -3.91 3.64 -14.89
N SER A 97 -3.07 4.38 -14.15
CA SER A 97 -3.53 5.25 -13.08
C SER A 97 -4.22 6.50 -13.63
N ASN A 98 -5.34 6.87 -13.03
CA ASN A 98 -6.04 8.12 -13.27
C ASN A 98 -5.38 9.31 -12.54
N TRP A 99 -4.37 9.06 -11.72
CA TRP A 99 -3.65 10.05 -10.94
C TRP A 99 -2.23 10.22 -11.47
N ILE A 100 -1.75 11.45 -11.51
CA ILE A 100 -0.35 11.75 -11.83
C ILE A 100 0.47 11.52 -10.54
N ILE A 101 0.94 10.29 -10.35
CA ILE A 101 1.69 9.88 -9.16
C ILE A 101 3.17 10.31 -9.23
N THR A 102 3.68 10.61 -10.42
CA THR A 102 5.11 10.79 -10.68
C THR A 102 5.49 12.26 -10.99
N ARG A 103 4.96 13.22 -10.23
CA ARG A 103 5.49 14.58 -10.31
C ARG A 103 6.80 14.67 -9.52
N PRO A 104 7.80 15.44 -10.01
CA PRO A 104 9.00 15.69 -9.22
C PRO A 104 8.62 16.30 -7.87
N TYR A 105 9.20 15.77 -6.81
CA TYR A 105 9.03 16.36 -5.49
C TYR A 105 9.69 17.76 -5.44
N HIS A 106 9.09 18.68 -4.70
CA HIS A 106 9.75 19.93 -4.33
C HIS A 106 11.03 19.62 -3.53
N LYS A 107 12.00 20.54 -3.55
CA LYS A 107 13.37 20.34 -2.99
C LYS A 107 13.37 19.65 -1.62
N ASP A 108 12.62 20.16 -0.66
CA ASP A 108 12.62 19.65 0.72
C ASP A 108 12.02 18.24 0.83
N PHE A 109 10.99 17.97 0.05
CA PHE A 109 10.37 16.63 -0.02
C PHE A 109 11.26 15.65 -0.78
N LEU A 110 11.97 16.12 -1.80
CA LEU A 110 12.92 15.30 -2.55
C LEU A 110 14.04 14.79 -1.66
N GLU A 111 14.61 15.66 -0.84
CA GLU A 111 15.67 15.29 0.12
C GLU A 111 15.15 14.24 1.12
N ARG A 112 13.98 14.46 1.73
CA ARG A 112 13.36 13.49 2.65
C ARG A 112 13.14 12.14 1.99
N THR A 113 12.60 12.12 0.76
CA THR A 113 12.36 10.89 0.01
C THR A 113 13.66 10.15 -0.31
N GLN A 114 14.72 10.89 -0.67
CA GLN A 114 16.03 10.31 -0.95
C GLN A 114 16.70 9.75 0.30
N ASN A 115 16.56 10.43 1.44
CA ASN A 115 17.08 9.97 2.72
C ASN A 115 16.35 8.68 3.14
N GLN A 116 15.03 8.70 3.13
CA GLN A 116 14.21 7.52 3.42
C GLN A 116 14.56 6.33 2.51
N GLY A 117 14.78 6.58 1.22
CA GLY A 117 15.19 5.53 0.29
C GLY A 117 16.57 4.96 0.60
N ARG A 118 17.55 5.80 0.97
CA ARG A 118 18.88 5.34 1.38
C ARG A 118 18.82 4.49 2.65
N ASP A 119 18.10 4.98 3.67
CA ASP A 119 17.98 4.28 4.95
C ASP A 119 17.28 2.92 4.76
N PHE A 120 16.21 2.89 3.97
CA PHE A 120 15.49 1.65 3.66
C PHE A 120 16.38 0.62 2.94
N TYR A 121 17.04 1.01 1.85
CA TYR A 121 17.89 0.08 1.09
C TYR A 121 19.10 -0.36 1.90
N SER A 122 19.71 0.52 2.68
CA SER A 122 20.78 0.16 3.62
C SER A 122 20.30 -0.86 4.65
N HIS A 123 19.10 -0.68 5.21
CA HIS A 123 18.53 -1.59 6.20
C HIS A 123 18.28 -2.99 5.65
N ILE A 124 17.87 -3.11 4.40
CA ILE A 124 17.64 -4.41 3.75
C ILE A 124 18.87 -4.97 3.01
N GLY A 125 20.03 -4.33 3.16
CA GLY A 125 21.28 -4.79 2.57
C GLY A 125 21.34 -4.72 1.05
N VAL A 126 20.62 -3.77 0.43
CA VAL A 126 20.58 -3.59 -1.03
C VAL A 126 21.39 -2.37 -1.43
N ASP A 127 22.44 -2.58 -2.21
CA ASP A 127 23.28 -1.50 -2.73
C ASP A 127 22.53 -0.62 -3.74
N ARG A 128 22.91 0.68 -3.75
CA ARG A 128 22.29 1.67 -4.63
C ARG A 128 22.38 1.30 -6.11
N ASP A 129 23.48 0.69 -6.52
CA ASP A 129 23.77 0.35 -7.92
C ASP A 129 23.32 -1.06 -8.30
N ASP A 130 22.86 -1.85 -7.33
CA ASP A 130 22.26 -3.18 -7.57
C ASP A 130 20.81 -3.05 -8.05
N ASN A 131 20.67 -2.79 -9.34
CA ASN A 131 19.36 -2.67 -9.98
C ASN A 131 18.54 -3.98 -9.91
N LYS A 132 19.20 -5.14 -9.82
CA LYS A 132 18.52 -6.43 -9.71
C LYS A 132 17.86 -6.58 -8.36
N ALA A 133 18.64 -6.44 -7.27
CA ALA A 133 18.12 -6.54 -5.91
C ALA A 133 17.05 -5.46 -5.63
N ARG A 134 17.23 -4.24 -6.16
CA ARG A 134 16.21 -3.20 -6.09
C ARG A 134 14.90 -3.57 -6.78
N ASN A 135 14.97 -4.17 -7.97
CA ASN A 135 13.77 -4.63 -8.68
C ASN A 135 13.09 -5.79 -7.95
N GLU A 136 13.86 -6.69 -7.34
CA GLU A 136 13.33 -7.78 -6.50
C GLU A 136 12.63 -7.22 -5.26
N SER A 137 13.23 -6.23 -4.58
CA SER A 137 12.59 -5.53 -3.47
C SER A 137 11.29 -4.85 -3.89
N TRP A 138 11.25 -4.20 -5.05
CA TRP A 138 10.03 -3.63 -5.60
C TRP A 138 8.97 -4.67 -5.95
N ALA A 139 9.37 -5.84 -6.45
CA ALA A 139 8.45 -6.94 -6.76
C ALA A 139 7.68 -7.40 -5.53
N ARG A 140 8.27 -7.32 -4.33
CA ARG A 140 7.60 -7.70 -3.08
C ARG A 140 6.34 -6.87 -2.77
N ASN A 141 6.24 -5.63 -3.27
CA ASN A 141 4.99 -4.86 -3.15
C ASN A 141 3.81 -5.57 -3.85
N TYR A 142 4.09 -6.23 -4.97
CA TYR A 142 3.08 -6.93 -5.77
C TYR A 142 2.77 -8.33 -5.26
N ASP A 143 3.60 -8.84 -4.36
CA ASP A 143 3.34 -10.04 -3.56
C ASP A 143 2.88 -9.67 -2.14
N PHE A 144 2.50 -8.42 -1.92
CA PHE A 144 2.00 -7.92 -0.65
C PHE A 144 2.92 -8.23 0.54
N PHE A 145 4.23 -8.32 0.29
CA PHE A 145 5.26 -8.70 1.27
C PHE A 145 4.98 -10.02 1.99
N GLY A 146 4.24 -10.94 1.36
CA GLY A 146 3.85 -12.22 1.95
C GLY A 146 2.66 -12.14 2.91
N ALA A 147 2.00 -10.99 3.06
CA ALA A 147 0.84 -10.85 3.93
C ALA A 147 -0.27 -11.85 3.58
N PRO A 148 -0.91 -12.51 4.57
CA PRO A 148 -1.97 -13.50 4.31
C PRO A 148 -3.29 -12.86 3.89
N VAL A 149 -3.48 -11.58 4.19
CA VAL A 149 -4.69 -10.82 3.90
C VAL A 149 -4.33 -9.50 3.23
N GLU A 150 -5.06 -9.15 2.18
CA GLU A 150 -4.97 -7.86 1.50
C GLU A 150 -6.31 -7.16 1.47
N LEU A 151 -6.33 -5.89 1.79
CA LEU A 151 -7.51 -5.04 1.79
C LEU A 151 -7.43 -4.02 0.66
N PHE A 152 -8.40 -4.04 -0.25
CA PHE A 152 -8.54 -3.05 -1.30
C PHE A 152 -9.63 -2.05 -0.93
N VAL A 153 -9.24 -0.78 -0.82
CA VAL A 153 -10.14 0.32 -0.46
C VAL A 153 -10.59 1.03 -1.72
N PHE A 154 -11.89 1.14 -1.91
CA PHE A 154 -12.50 1.80 -3.06
C PHE A 154 -13.36 2.98 -2.62
N THR A 155 -13.38 4.01 -3.44
CA THR A 155 -14.28 5.16 -3.31
C THR A 155 -15.01 5.41 -4.62
N HIS A 156 -16.15 6.09 -4.56
CA HIS A 156 -16.86 6.43 -5.78
C HIS A 156 -16.24 7.64 -6.48
N LYS A 157 -15.87 7.49 -7.76
CA LYS A 157 -15.15 8.51 -8.53
C LYS A 157 -15.87 9.86 -8.65
N SER A 158 -17.22 9.87 -8.52
CA SER A 158 -18.01 11.11 -8.61
C SER A 158 -17.77 12.07 -7.44
N LEU A 159 -17.21 11.60 -6.32
CA LEU A 159 -16.97 12.40 -5.13
C LEU A 159 -15.63 13.16 -5.18
N GLY A 160 -14.83 12.93 -6.21
CA GLY A 160 -13.61 13.70 -6.49
C GLY A 160 -12.59 13.69 -5.34
N LYS A 161 -12.06 14.86 -5.01
CA LYS A 161 -10.99 15.00 -4.00
C LYS A 161 -11.42 14.63 -2.58
N TYR A 162 -12.68 14.86 -2.25
CA TYR A 162 -13.19 14.59 -0.90
C TYR A 162 -13.17 13.09 -0.58
N SER A 163 -13.45 12.24 -1.57
CA SER A 163 -13.38 10.80 -1.35
C SER A 163 -11.97 10.29 -1.08
N ALA A 164 -10.94 10.95 -1.61
CA ALA A 164 -9.54 10.63 -1.29
C ALA A 164 -9.20 11.01 0.16
N SER A 165 -9.68 12.17 0.63
CA SER A 165 -9.55 12.57 2.05
C SER A 165 -10.26 11.58 2.96
N ASP A 166 -11.51 11.22 2.64
CA ASP A 166 -12.30 10.26 3.41
C ASP A 166 -11.62 8.87 3.45
N ALA A 167 -11.01 8.42 2.33
CA ALA A 167 -10.24 7.19 2.30
C ALA A 167 -9.01 7.25 3.22
N GLY A 168 -8.32 8.39 3.29
CA GLY A 168 -7.21 8.59 4.21
C GLY A 168 -7.63 8.49 5.68
N LEU A 169 -8.77 9.10 6.05
CA LEU A 169 -9.34 9.00 7.40
C LEU A 169 -9.71 7.55 7.76
N PHE A 170 -10.39 6.88 6.84
CA PHE A 170 -10.74 5.47 6.98
C PHE A 170 -9.48 4.59 7.17
N MET A 171 -8.49 4.75 6.28
CA MET A 171 -7.26 3.95 6.34
C MET A 171 -6.51 4.18 7.65
N GLN A 172 -6.45 5.42 8.17
CA GLN A 172 -5.78 5.68 9.44
C GLN A 172 -6.47 4.99 10.62
N ASN A 173 -7.82 5.03 10.69
CA ASN A 173 -8.56 4.31 11.73
C ASN A 173 -8.35 2.79 11.61
N LEU A 174 -8.43 2.26 10.40
CA LEU A 174 -8.20 0.83 10.12
C LEU A 174 -6.78 0.40 10.56
N ILE A 175 -5.76 1.20 10.25
CA ILE A 175 -4.37 0.93 10.63
C ILE A 175 -4.21 0.89 12.15
N LEU A 176 -4.79 1.86 12.85
CA LEU A 176 -4.70 1.91 14.31
C LEU A 176 -5.49 0.78 14.97
N SER A 177 -6.66 0.43 14.44
CA SER A 177 -7.44 -0.73 14.91
C SER A 177 -6.65 -2.03 14.75
N ALA A 178 -6.08 -2.27 13.57
CA ALA A 178 -5.25 -3.45 13.36
C ALA A 178 -4.04 -3.48 14.30
N HIS A 179 -3.37 -2.33 14.50
CA HIS A 179 -2.26 -2.22 15.43
C HIS A 179 -2.67 -2.55 16.87
N SER A 180 -3.85 -2.11 17.33
CA SER A 180 -4.38 -2.42 18.67
C SER A 180 -4.68 -3.90 18.87
N LYS A 181 -4.93 -4.63 17.80
CA LYS A 181 -5.20 -6.08 17.79
C LYS A 181 -3.92 -6.92 17.55
N GLY A 182 -2.75 -6.29 17.59
CA GLY A 182 -1.46 -6.96 17.37
C GLY A 182 -1.19 -7.32 15.90
N CYS A 183 -2.02 -6.84 14.94
CA CYS A 183 -1.78 -7.04 13.54
C CYS A 183 -0.75 -6.05 13.01
N LEU A 184 0.24 -6.56 12.27
CA LEU A 184 1.20 -5.71 11.55
C LEU A 184 0.63 -5.33 10.19
N LEU A 185 0.93 -4.11 9.76
CA LEU A 185 0.39 -3.56 8.52
C LEU A 185 1.48 -2.91 7.68
N TYR A 186 1.31 -3.05 6.37
CA TYR A 186 1.92 -2.19 5.37
C TYR A 186 0.83 -1.50 4.58
N THR A 187 0.90 -0.19 4.48
CA THR A 187 0.12 0.57 3.52
C THR A 187 1.02 0.97 2.37
N SER A 188 0.53 0.80 1.15
CA SER A 188 1.22 1.31 -0.02
C SER A 188 1.46 2.81 0.19
N ASP A 189 2.72 3.19 0.27
CA ASP A 189 3.14 4.58 0.15
C ASP A 189 2.97 4.94 -1.33
N ALA A 190 1.72 5.20 -1.71
CA ALA A 190 1.38 5.59 -3.07
C ALA A 190 1.94 6.97 -3.40
#